data_80ff73bd67275d7e9cf7ab840c4ac50a
#
_entry.id   80ff73bd67275d7e9cf7ab840c4ac50a
#
_cell.length_a   1.000
_cell.length_b   1.000
_cell.length_c   1.000
_cell.angle_alpha   90.00
_cell.angle_beta   90.00
_cell.angle_gamma   90.00
#
_symmetry.space_group_name_H-M   'P 1'
#
loop_
_entity.id
_entity.type
_entity.pdbx_description
1 polymer ?
#
loop_
_entity_poly.entity_id
_entity_poly.type
_entity_poly.pdbx_seq_one_letter_code
_entity_poly.pdbx_strand_id
1 'polypeptide(L)'
;MAKIAKKLTDTEIKSTNPAEKEVNLFDGDGLLLRIAPLAKGGKKNWYFRYAVPVTKKRTKVSLGTYPHLTLAKARTLRDEYLSLLTNGIDPPSS
;
A
#
# COMPACT_ATOMS: atom_id res chain seq x y z
N MET A 1 -9.88 -22.86 -4.52
CA MET A 1 -10.90 -21.95 -4.05
C MET A 1 -10.38 -20.52 -4.08
N ALA A 2 -11.13 -19.67 -4.69
CA ALA A 2 -10.72 -18.27 -4.77
C ALA A 2 -10.84 -17.61 -3.41
N LYS A 3 -9.77 -17.02 -2.98
CA LYS A 3 -9.78 -16.28 -1.76
C LYS A 3 -10.17 -14.84 -2.06
N ILE A 4 -11.28 -14.42 -1.54
CA ILE A 4 -11.72 -13.05 -1.73
C ILE A 4 -10.91 -12.16 -0.81
N ALA A 5 -10.11 -11.28 -1.38
CA ALA A 5 -9.36 -10.34 -0.59
C ALA A 5 -10.33 -9.32 0.02
N LYS A 6 -10.36 -9.28 1.33
CA LYS A 6 -11.18 -8.32 2.02
C LYS A 6 -10.52 -6.96 1.91
N LYS A 7 -11.27 -5.98 1.42
CA LYS A 7 -10.76 -4.63 1.32
C LYS A 7 -10.60 -4.01 2.69
N LEU A 8 -9.61 -3.18 2.85
CA LEU A 8 -9.40 -2.45 4.09
C LEU A 8 -10.52 -1.43 4.30
N THR A 9 -10.80 -1.19 5.56
CA THR A 9 -11.69 -0.11 5.96
C THR A 9 -10.93 0.84 6.85
N ASP A 10 -11.39 2.09 6.91
CA ASP A 10 -10.77 3.08 7.77
C ASP A 10 -10.82 2.65 9.23
N THR A 11 -11.91 2.00 9.62
CA THR A 11 -12.07 1.47 10.96
C THR A 11 -11.00 0.43 11.30
N GLU A 12 -10.71 -0.48 10.35
CA GLU A 12 -9.66 -1.48 10.56
C GLU A 12 -8.31 -0.83 10.76
N ILE A 13 -8.00 0.19 9.97
CA ILE A 13 -6.73 0.90 10.05
C ILE A 13 -6.60 1.56 11.43
N LYS A 14 -7.64 2.23 11.87
CA LYS A 14 -7.64 2.92 13.16
C LYS A 14 -7.55 1.96 14.33
N SER A 15 -8.20 0.81 14.21
CA SER A 15 -8.27 -0.16 15.32
C SER A 15 -7.06 -1.09 15.38
N THR A 16 -6.25 -1.14 14.32
CA THR A 16 -5.06 -1.99 14.32
C THR A 16 -3.93 -1.30 15.07
N ASN A 17 -3.53 -1.90 16.17
CA ASN A 17 -2.45 -1.36 17.00
C ASN A 17 -1.09 -1.88 16.55
N PRO A 18 -0.03 -1.07 16.72
CA PRO A 18 1.32 -1.55 16.47
C PRO A 18 1.62 -2.75 17.36
N ALA A 19 2.41 -3.67 16.84
CA ALA A 19 2.82 -4.87 17.57
C ALA A 19 4.34 -4.93 17.68
N GLU A 20 4.86 -6.00 18.24
CA GLU A 20 6.31 -6.18 18.34
C GLU A 20 6.95 -6.27 16.97
N LYS A 21 6.22 -6.82 16.02
CA LYS A 21 6.70 -6.97 14.65
C LYS A 21 5.89 -6.10 13.71
N GLU A 22 6.49 -5.85 12.55
CA GLU A 22 5.82 -5.13 11.49
C GLU A 22 4.49 -5.81 11.10
N VAL A 23 3.48 -5.00 10.91
CA VAL A 23 2.17 -5.48 10.47
C VAL A 23 1.87 -4.90 9.10
N ASN A 24 1.37 -5.72 8.19
CA ASN A 24 0.98 -5.28 6.86
C ASN A 24 -0.49 -5.55 6.63
N LEU A 25 -1.24 -4.53 6.28
CA LEU A 25 -2.66 -4.63 5.95
C LEU A 25 -2.82 -4.42 4.45
N PHE A 26 -3.39 -5.41 3.78
CA PHE A 26 -3.51 -5.38 2.32
C PHE A 26 -4.91 -4.96 1.89
N ASP A 27 -4.98 -4.01 0.96
CA ASP A 27 -6.25 -3.57 0.39
C ASP A 27 -6.54 -4.22 -0.98
N GLY A 28 -5.55 -4.91 -1.54
CA GLY A 28 -5.65 -5.47 -2.87
C GLY A 28 -5.05 -4.56 -3.93
N ASP A 29 -4.86 -5.12 -5.14
CA ASP A 29 -4.29 -4.38 -6.28
C ASP A 29 -2.95 -3.72 -5.99
N GLY A 30 -2.20 -4.28 -5.06
CA GLY A 30 -0.87 -3.79 -4.73
C GLY A 30 -0.82 -2.76 -3.62
N LEU A 31 -1.95 -2.26 -3.15
CA LEU A 31 -1.99 -1.28 -2.08
C LEU A 31 -1.90 -1.98 -0.72
N LEU A 32 -1.00 -1.49 0.12
CA LEU A 32 -0.89 -2.00 1.48
C LEU A 32 -0.54 -0.89 2.45
N LEU A 33 -0.92 -1.08 3.69
CA LEU A 33 -0.54 -0.21 4.79
C LEU A 33 0.44 -0.97 5.68
N ARG A 34 1.63 -0.43 5.81
CA ARG A 34 2.64 -1.01 6.69
C ARG A 34 2.64 -0.29 8.02
N ILE A 35 2.51 -1.05 9.09
CA ILE A 35 2.58 -0.52 10.44
C ILE A 35 3.92 -0.93 11.04
N ALA A 36 4.76 0.05 11.33
CA ALA A 36 6.08 -0.22 11.87
C ALA A 36 5.97 -0.83 13.28
N PRO A 37 6.97 -1.62 13.70
CA PRO A 37 6.98 -2.18 15.05
C PRO A 37 6.93 -1.11 16.13
N LEU A 38 6.43 -1.47 17.30
CA LEU A 38 6.39 -0.55 18.44
C LEU A 38 7.75 0.07 18.73
N ALA A 39 8.82 -0.71 18.60
CA ALA A 39 10.17 -0.22 18.85
C ALA A 39 10.57 0.91 17.90
N LYS A 40 9.90 1.01 16.75
CA LYS A 40 10.17 2.05 15.76
C LYS A 40 9.08 3.11 15.70
N GLY A 41 8.22 3.16 16.71
CA GLY A 41 7.20 4.19 16.84
C GLY A 41 5.83 3.84 16.28
N GLY A 42 5.67 2.68 15.67
CA GLY A 42 4.36 2.23 15.19
C GLY A 42 3.75 3.06 14.08
N LYS A 43 4.58 3.71 13.27
CA LYS A 43 4.09 4.57 12.19
C LYS A 43 3.40 3.75 11.10
N LYS A 44 2.35 4.33 10.54
CA LYS A 44 1.58 3.71 9.46
C LYS A 44 1.91 4.41 8.16
N ASN A 45 2.41 3.64 7.19
CA ASN A 45 2.79 4.16 5.87
C ASN A 45 2.11 3.37 4.77
N TRP A 46 1.65 4.08 3.75
CA TRP A 46 1.07 3.46 2.57
C TRP A 46 2.16 3.10 1.57
N TYR A 47 2.04 1.90 1.00
CA TYR A 47 2.93 1.43 -0.05
C TYR A 47 2.13 0.85 -1.20
N PHE A 48 2.66 1.00 -2.40
CA PHE A 48 2.12 0.37 -3.59
C PHE A 48 3.15 -0.61 -4.13
N ARG A 49 2.76 -1.87 -4.23
CA ARG A 49 3.63 -2.93 -4.76
C ARG A 49 3.25 -3.20 -6.21
N TYR A 50 4.24 -3.30 -7.06
CA TYR A 50 4.01 -3.56 -8.47
C TYR A 50 5.23 -4.21 -9.10
N ALA A 51 5.06 -4.73 -10.33
CA ALA A 51 6.16 -5.25 -11.13
C ALA A 51 6.52 -4.19 -12.17
N VAL A 52 7.81 -3.86 -12.24
CA VAL A 52 8.29 -2.89 -13.22
C VAL A 52 8.02 -3.43 -14.63
N PRO A 53 7.37 -2.65 -15.53
CA PRO A 53 6.96 -3.16 -16.84
C PRO A 53 8.10 -3.74 -17.69
N VAL A 54 9.25 -3.11 -17.66
CA VAL A 54 10.37 -3.52 -18.52
C VAL A 54 11.12 -4.73 -17.96
N THR A 55 11.50 -4.67 -16.69
CA THR A 55 12.32 -5.71 -16.06
C THR A 55 11.50 -6.76 -15.36
N LYS A 56 10.24 -6.48 -15.10
CA LYS A 56 9.30 -7.33 -14.36
C LYS A 56 9.77 -7.63 -12.94
N LYS A 57 10.66 -6.84 -12.43
CA LYS A 57 11.10 -6.96 -11.04
C LYS A 57 10.03 -6.39 -10.12
N ARG A 58 9.80 -7.08 -9.02
CA ARG A 58 8.86 -6.60 -8.03
C ARG A 58 9.49 -5.48 -7.22
N THR A 59 8.74 -4.42 -7.03
CA THR A 59 9.20 -3.30 -6.23
C THR A 59 8.01 -2.69 -5.49
N LYS A 60 8.30 -1.75 -4.63
CA LYS A 60 7.25 -1.01 -3.93
C LYS A 60 7.67 0.45 -3.81
N VAL A 61 6.67 1.31 -3.76
CA VAL A 61 6.89 2.74 -3.63
C VAL A 61 6.07 3.25 -2.45
N SER A 62 6.66 4.17 -1.68
CA SER A 62 5.96 4.79 -0.56
C SER A 62 5.03 5.87 -1.09
N LEU A 63 3.76 5.82 -0.66
CA LEU A 63 2.76 6.80 -1.08
C LEU A 63 2.63 7.94 -0.08
N GLY A 64 2.75 7.63 1.19
CA GLY A 64 2.62 8.61 2.25
C GLY A 64 2.25 7.95 3.57
N THR A 65 2.07 8.76 4.60
CA THR A 65 1.76 8.28 5.93
C THR A 65 0.27 8.46 6.26
N TYR A 66 -0.27 7.50 6.98
CA TYR A 66 -1.61 7.63 7.53
C TYR A 66 -1.50 8.37 8.88
N PRO A 67 -2.40 9.25 9.25
CA PRO A 67 -3.64 9.61 8.53
C PRO A 67 -3.51 10.78 7.55
N HIS A 68 -2.31 11.31 7.32
CA HIS A 68 -2.13 12.39 6.36
C HIS A 68 -2.59 11.98 4.97
N LEU A 69 -2.26 10.75 4.58
CA LEU A 69 -2.80 10.16 3.37
C LEU A 69 -3.90 9.17 3.78
N THR A 70 -5.14 9.53 3.50
CA THR A 70 -6.28 8.69 3.86
C THR A 70 -6.39 7.48 2.96
N LEU A 71 -7.20 6.50 3.39
CA LEU A 71 -7.45 5.30 2.59
C LEU A 71 -8.01 5.66 1.21
N ALA A 72 -8.94 6.60 1.15
CA ALA A 72 -9.53 7.02 -0.12
C ALA A 72 -8.47 7.60 -1.06
N LYS A 73 -7.61 8.46 -0.55
CA LYS A 73 -6.54 9.07 -1.34
C LYS A 73 -5.49 8.05 -1.75
N ALA A 74 -5.18 7.12 -0.86
CA ALA A 74 -4.24 6.04 -1.19
C ALA A 74 -4.76 5.19 -2.33
N ARG A 75 -6.06 4.90 -2.33
CA ARG A 75 -6.69 4.15 -3.42
C ARG A 75 -6.65 4.92 -4.72
N THR A 76 -6.85 6.22 -4.67
CA THR A 76 -6.76 7.09 -5.85
C THR A 76 -5.36 7.03 -6.45
N LEU A 77 -4.33 7.14 -5.62
CA LEU A 77 -2.95 7.05 -6.08
C LEU A 77 -2.64 5.68 -6.67
N ARG A 78 -3.14 4.63 -6.02
CA ARG A 78 -2.99 3.27 -6.54
C ARG A 78 -3.59 3.16 -7.94
N ASP A 79 -4.79 3.69 -8.12
CA ASP A 79 -5.47 3.60 -9.41
C ASP A 79 -4.70 4.37 -10.48
N GLU A 80 -4.15 5.53 -10.14
CA GLU A 80 -3.31 6.30 -11.06
C GLU A 80 -2.07 5.51 -11.46
N TYR A 81 -1.42 4.86 -10.50
CA TYR A 81 -0.24 4.06 -10.77
C TYR A 81 -0.58 2.83 -11.61
N LEU A 82 -1.71 2.18 -11.34
CA LEU A 82 -2.15 1.06 -12.15
C LEU A 82 -2.40 1.48 -13.60
N SER A 83 -2.97 2.65 -13.80
CA SER A 83 -3.19 3.20 -15.13
C SER A 83 -1.86 3.41 -15.87
N LEU A 84 -0.87 3.96 -15.18
CA LEU A 84 0.45 4.14 -15.77
C LEU A 84 1.08 2.79 -16.14
N LEU A 85 0.97 1.81 -15.26
CA LEU A 85 1.50 0.48 -15.51
C LEU A 85 0.83 -0.19 -16.71
N THR A 86 -0.48 0.01 -16.86
CA THR A 86 -1.21 -0.51 -18.00
C THR A 86 -0.65 0.05 -19.31
N ASN A 87 -0.15 1.27 -19.28
CA ASN A 87 0.48 1.92 -20.43
C ASN A 87 1.98 1.65 -20.53
N GLY A 88 2.49 0.76 -19.69
CA GLY A 88 3.91 0.41 -19.70
C GLY A 88 4.82 1.45 -19.06
N ILE A 89 4.27 2.36 -18.28
CA ILE A 89 5.02 3.43 -17.63
C ILE A 89 5.32 3.06 -16.19
N ASP A 90 6.56 3.22 -15.76
CA ASP A 90 6.96 3.00 -14.37
C ASP A 90 6.59 4.23 -13.55
N PRO A 91 5.63 4.13 -12.61
CA PRO A 91 5.14 5.29 -11.87
C PRO A 91 6.20 6.12 -11.16
N PRO A 92 7.16 5.52 -10.45
CA PRO A 92 8.13 6.32 -9.70
C PRO A 92 9.10 7.10 -10.57
N SER A 93 9.20 6.78 -11.84
CA SER A 93 10.13 7.47 -12.72
C SER A 93 9.51 8.64 -13.45
N SER A 94 8.25 8.90 -13.22
CA SER A 94 7.58 10.04 -13.84
C SER A 94 7.95 11.35 -13.18
#